data_9aa015f10a8152cc7c3427e64ee6b75e
#
_entry.id   9aa015f10a8152cc7c3427e64ee6b75e
#
_cell.length_a   1.000
_cell.length_b   1.000
_cell.length_c   1.000
_cell.angle_alpha   90.00
_cell.angle_beta   90.00
_cell.angle_gamma   90.00
#
_symmetry.space_group_name_H-M   'P 1'
#
loop_
_entity.id
_entity.type
_entity.pdbx_description
1 polymer ?
#
loop_
_entity_poly.entity_id
_entity_poly.type
_entity_poly.pdbx_seq_one_letter_code
_entity_poly.pdbx_strand_id
1 'polypeptide(L)' 'MTSVEQRKMIQKLKSVVMKMNADERRVFEMMIKRDRDDEELDSLTLTKLKQLHIRFFPKHSKQDLENAWNKLTAEK' A
#
# COMPACT_ATOMS: atom_id res chain seq x y z
N MET A 1 -4.66 14.62 -12.87
CA MET A 1 -3.67 13.62 -13.27
C MET A 1 -3.22 12.81 -12.06
N THR A 2 -3.37 11.50 -12.11
CA THR A 2 -3.00 10.66 -10.98
C THR A 2 -1.49 10.44 -10.94
N SER A 3 -0.92 10.39 -9.75
CA SER A 3 0.50 10.13 -9.61
C SER A 3 0.82 8.66 -9.92
N VAL A 4 2.03 8.42 -10.38
CA VAL A 4 2.49 7.07 -10.69
C VAL A 4 2.50 6.21 -9.43
N GLU A 5 2.87 6.80 -8.30
CA GLU A 5 2.88 6.10 -7.02
C GLU A 5 1.48 5.64 -6.62
N GLN A 6 0.49 6.52 -6.77
CA GLN A 6 -0.89 6.19 -6.46
C GLN A 6 -1.36 4.99 -7.29
N ARG A 7 -1.11 5.01 -8.58
CA ARG A 7 -1.49 3.93 -9.47
C ARG A 7 -0.81 2.62 -9.12
N LYS A 8 0.48 2.69 -8.85
CA LYS A 8 1.24 1.50 -8.48
C LYS A 8 0.72 0.87 -7.21
N MET A 9 0.44 1.69 -6.19
CA MET A 9 -0.09 1.20 -4.93
C MET A 9 -1.45 0.55 -5.13
N ILE A 10 -2.33 1.19 -5.89
CA ILE A 10 -3.65 0.64 -6.17
C ILE A 10 -3.55 -0.68 -6.91
N GLN A 11 -2.70 -0.75 -7.91
CA GLN A 11 -2.53 -1.98 -8.68
C GLN A 11 -2.01 -3.12 -7.83
N LYS A 12 -1.05 -2.85 -6.96
CA LYS A 12 -0.53 -3.87 -6.06
C LYS A 12 -1.60 -4.34 -5.08
N LEU A 13 -2.38 -3.41 -4.55
CA LEU A 13 -3.42 -3.74 -3.58
C LEU A 13 -4.57 -4.51 -4.19
N LYS A 14 -4.78 -4.39 -5.50
CA LYS A 14 -5.80 -5.20 -6.18
C LYS A 14 -5.53 -6.69 -6.02
N SER A 15 -4.28 -7.09 -5.93
CA SER A 15 -3.93 -8.50 -5.78
C SER A 15 -4.25 -9.03 -4.38
N VAL A 16 -4.42 -8.16 -3.39
CA VAL A 16 -4.73 -8.56 -2.02
C VAL A 16 -6.10 -8.09 -1.55
N VAL A 17 -6.93 -7.60 -2.47
CA VAL A 17 -8.25 -7.08 -2.12
C VAL A 17 -9.10 -8.13 -1.41
N MET A 18 -8.93 -9.39 -1.76
CA MET A 18 -9.67 -10.48 -1.12
C MET A 18 -9.27 -10.70 0.32
N LYS A 19 -8.10 -10.23 0.71
CA LYS A 19 -7.61 -10.32 2.09
C LYS A 19 -8.04 -9.14 2.94
N MET A 20 -8.62 -8.13 2.31
CA MET A 20 -9.10 -6.94 3.02
C MET A 20 -10.41 -7.24 3.72
N ASN A 21 -10.60 -6.60 4.90
CA ASN A 21 -11.89 -6.68 5.56
C ASN A 21 -12.91 -5.82 4.80
N ALA A 22 -14.18 -5.86 5.25
CA ALA A 22 -15.26 -5.16 4.55
C ALA A 22 -15.03 -3.65 4.47
N ASP A 23 -14.55 -3.06 5.56
CA ASP A 23 -14.30 -1.61 5.59
C ASP A 23 -13.15 -1.22 4.68
N GLU A 24 -12.07 -1.98 4.73
CA GLU A 24 -10.91 -1.73 3.87
C GLU A 24 -11.27 -1.88 2.40
N ARG A 25 -12.05 -2.91 2.08
CA ARG A 25 -12.48 -3.14 0.71
C ARG A 25 -13.34 -2.00 0.19
N ARG A 26 -14.24 -1.52 1.03
CA ARG A 26 -15.12 -0.41 0.65
C ARG A 26 -14.32 0.86 0.34
N VAL A 27 -13.38 1.19 1.21
CA VAL A 27 -12.52 2.35 1.00
C VAL A 27 -11.66 2.16 -0.24
N PHE A 28 -11.11 0.97 -0.41
CA PHE A 28 -10.26 0.68 -1.55
C PHE A 28 -11.02 0.74 -2.88
N GLU A 29 -12.24 0.24 -2.91
CA GLU A 29 -13.08 0.33 -4.10
C GLU A 29 -13.34 1.77 -4.51
N MET A 30 -13.54 2.64 -3.53
CA MET A 30 -13.68 4.07 -3.79
C MET A 30 -12.42 4.64 -4.39
N MET A 31 -11.26 4.23 -3.89
CA MET A 31 -9.97 4.67 -4.44
C MET A 31 -9.78 4.21 -5.88
N ILE A 32 -10.15 2.96 -6.17
CA ILE A 32 -10.07 2.43 -7.53
C ILE A 32 -10.93 3.25 -8.48
N LYS A 33 -12.14 3.57 -8.04
CA LYS A 33 -13.06 4.34 -8.86
C LYS A 33 -12.50 5.71 -9.20
N ARG A 34 -11.92 6.39 -8.21
CA ARG A 34 -11.31 7.71 -8.42
C ARG A 34 -10.10 7.61 -9.34
N ASP A 35 -9.30 6.57 -9.16
CA ASP A 35 -8.13 6.37 -10.01
C ASP A 35 -8.54 6.10 -11.46
N ARG A 36 -9.62 5.36 -11.66
CA ARG A 36 -10.16 5.10 -12.99
C ARG A 36 -10.60 6.38 -13.68
N ASP A 37 -11.19 7.30 -12.90
CA ASP A 37 -11.62 8.59 -13.42
C ASP A 37 -10.46 9.59 -13.53
N ASP A 38 -9.25 9.13 -13.32
CA ASP A 38 -8.03 9.95 -13.38
C ASP A 38 -8.04 11.09 -12.38
N GLU A 39 -8.67 10.87 -11.23
CA GLU A 39 -8.72 11.85 -10.14
C GLU A 39 -7.64 11.53 -9.13
N GLU A 40 -6.95 12.57 -8.66
CA GLU A 40 -6.02 12.41 -7.56
C GLU A 40 -6.77 12.27 -6.26
N LEU A 41 -6.31 11.36 -5.42
CA LEU A 41 -6.85 11.20 -4.09
C LEU A 41 -6.44 12.41 -3.23
N ASP A 42 -7.35 12.85 -2.38
CA ASP A 42 -7.00 13.92 -1.44
C ASP A 42 -5.97 13.39 -0.44
N SER A 43 -5.37 14.30 0.35
CA SER A 43 -4.28 13.91 1.24
C SER A 43 -4.75 12.90 2.29
N LEU A 44 -5.98 13.01 2.76
CA LEU A 44 -6.52 12.08 3.75
C LEU A 44 -6.70 10.68 3.16
N THR A 45 -7.30 10.61 1.98
CA THR A 45 -7.51 9.34 1.30
C THR A 45 -6.19 8.73 0.86
N LEU A 46 -5.26 9.56 0.41
CA LEU A 46 -3.94 9.08 0.02
C LEU A 46 -3.19 8.52 1.22
N THR A 47 -3.34 9.11 2.38
CA THR A 47 -2.75 8.58 3.61
C THR A 47 -3.32 7.20 3.92
N LYS A 48 -4.63 7.02 3.76
CA LYS A 48 -5.24 5.70 3.95
C LYS A 48 -4.72 4.68 2.94
N LEU A 49 -4.53 5.10 1.70
CA LEU A 49 -3.95 4.23 0.68
C LEU A 49 -2.55 3.79 1.05
N LYS A 50 -1.73 4.72 1.53
CA LYS A 50 -0.37 4.40 1.98
C LYS A 50 -0.39 3.45 3.17
N GLN A 51 -1.32 3.64 4.09
CA GLN A 51 -1.46 2.74 5.24
C GLN A 51 -1.84 1.33 4.79
N LEU A 52 -2.77 1.20 3.88
CA LEU A 52 -3.12 -0.10 3.32
C LEU A 52 -1.94 -0.74 2.62
N HIS A 53 -1.21 0.04 1.85
CA HIS A 53 -0.04 -0.46 1.14
C HIS A 53 1.02 -0.96 2.11
N ILE A 54 1.28 -0.21 3.18
CA ILE A 54 2.26 -0.61 4.19
C ILE A 54 1.79 -1.86 4.92
N ARG A 55 0.49 -1.98 5.16
CA ARG A 55 -0.05 -3.14 5.85
C ARG A 55 0.16 -4.43 5.07
N PHE A 56 -0.12 -4.41 3.78
CA PHE A 56 -0.02 -5.61 2.93
C PHE A 56 1.34 -5.76 2.26
N PHE A 57 2.02 -4.64 2.02
CA PHE A 57 3.34 -4.63 1.41
C PHE A 57 4.22 -3.66 2.19
N PRO A 58 4.71 -4.06 3.37
CA PRO A 58 5.53 -3.15 4.18
C PRO A 58 6.72 -2.64 3.39
N LYS A 59 6.92 -1.35 3.40
CA LYS A 59 8.01 -0.72 2.68
C LYS A 59 9.35 -1.17 3.22
N HIS A 60 9.42 -1.29 4.54
CA HIS A 60 10.48 -2.04 5.18
C HIS A 60 9.97 -3.45 5.33
N SER A 61 10.08 -4.18 4.25
CA SER A 61 9.55 -5.52 4.21
C SER A 61 10.21 -6.36 5.29
N LYS A 62 9.59 -7.47 5.60
CA LYS A 62 10.16 -8.44 6.50
C LYS A 62 11.60 -8.76 6.10
N GLN A 63 11.87 -8.75 4.81
CA GLN A 63 13.20 -9.01 4.28
C GLN A 63 14.19 -7.92 4.68
N ASP A 64 13.78 -6.66 4.65
CA ASP A 64 14.64 -5.57 5.07
C ASP A 64 14.94 -5.63 6.56
N LEU A 65 13.92 -5.96 7.35
CA LEU A 65 14.10 -6.13 8.79
C LEU A 65 15.02 -7.31 9.09
N GLU A 66 14.86 -8.40 8.36
CA GLU A 66 15.73 -9.56 8.51
C GLU A 66 17.16 -9.25 8.11
N ASN A 67 17.32 -8.51 7.03
CA ASN A 67 18.66 -8.11 6.60
C ASN A 67 19.33 -7.22 7.62
N ALA A 68 18.61 -6.26 8.17
CA ALA A 68 19.15 -5.40 9.23
C ALA A 68 19.48 -6.20 10.47
N TRP A 69 18.63 -7.13 10.85
CA TRP A 69 18.83 -8.01 11.99
C TRP A 69 20.03 -8.93 11.79
N ASN A 70 20.10 -9.55 10.63
CA ASN A 70 21.21 -10.45 10.29
C ASN A 70 22.55 -9.69 10.28
N LYS A 71 22.51 -8.47 9.80
CA LYS A 71 23.70 -7.64 9.78
C LYS A 71 24.18 -7.33 11.17
N LEU A 72 23.25 -7.05 12.09
CA LEU A 72 23.59 -6.80 13.47
C LEU A 72 24.14 -8.05 14.18
N THR A 73 23.55 -9.20 13.90
CA THR A 73 23.97 -10.43 14.53
C THR A 73 25.23 -11.02 13.89
N ALA A 74 25.41 -10.79 12.60
CA ALA A 74 26.56 -11.33 11.87
C ALA A 74 27.86 -10.61 12.24
N GLU A 75 27.75 -9.39 12.72
CA GLU A 75 28.91 -8.59 13.06
C GLU A 75 29.45 -8.89 14.46
N LYS A 76 28.87 -9.81 15.14
CA LYS A 76 29.35 -10.20 16.47
C LYS A 76 30.51 -11.17 16.38
#